data_19702f2de498059332f6f5f4dc46a2ab
#
_entry.id   19702f2de498059332f6f5f4dc46a2ab
#
_cell.length_a   1.000
_cell.length_b   1.000
_cell.length_c   1.000
_cell.angle_alpha   90.00
_cell.angle_beta   90.00
_cell.angle_gamma   90.00
#
_symmetry.space_group_name_H-M   'P 1'
#
loop_
_entity.id
_entity.type
_entity.pdbx_description
1 polymer ?
#
loop_
_entity_poly.entity_id
_entity_poly.type
_entity_poly.pdbx_seq_one_letter_code
_entity_poly.pdbx_strand_id
1 'polypeptide(L)'
;PWAEIGWPFRPGLLHTNTCNSKTMAKGNLLIVDDNKSILSALEILLSPEFQTVTTLSDPNQIPSELRKRDYNLVVLDMNFNAGINTGNEGIYWLGRIRETNPEISVVMITAYGDVELTVKALKAGATDFVLKPWDNAKLMATLKSALQLNLSKMEVSQLKEKEKGLKNEINREQKFIVG
;
A
#
# COMPACT_ATOMS: atom_id res chain seq x y z
N PRO A 1 22.24 31.01 -52.58
CA PRO A 1 22.61 29.74 -53.14
C PRO A 1 23.02 28.77 -52.00
N TRP A 2 22.04 28.24 -51.29
CA TRP A 2 22.19 27.18 -50.30
C TRP A 2 21.22 26.04 -50.64
N ALA A 3 21.22 25.63 -51.91
CA ALA A 3 20.49 24.46 -52.39
C ALA A 3 21.50 23.48 -52.91
N GLU A 4 21.84 22.44 -52.17
CA GLU A 4 22.41 21.19 -52.59
C GLU A 4 23.21 20.51 -51.44
N ILE A 5 22.50 20.12 -50.39
CA ILE A 5 22.93 18.97 -49.57
C ILE A 5 21.65 18.15 -49.29
N GLY A 6 21.45 17.18 -50.18
CA GLY A 6 20.35 16.22 -50.07
C GLY A 6 20.52 15.32 -48.85
N TRP A 7 19.72 15.54 -47.85
CA TRP A 7 19.48 14.55 -46.79
C TRP A 7 18.29 13.70 -47.19
N PRO A 8 18.41 12.37 -47.26
CA PRO A 8 17.27 11.53 -47.52
C PRO A 8 16.39 11.53 -46.29
N PHE A 9 15.28 12.25 -46.39
CA PHE A 9 14.16 12.15 -45.45
C PHE A 9 13.63 10.72 -45.55
N ARG A 10 13.92 9.87 -44.59
CA ARG A 10 13.26 8.57 -44.39
C ARG A 10 11.97 8.85 -43.58
N PRO A 11 10.76 8.79 -44.19
CA PRO A 11 9.52 8.73 -43.45
C PRO A 11 9.35 7.26 -42.99
N GLY A 12 9.36 7.04 -41.71
CA GLY A 12 8.98 5.73 -41.18
C GLY A 12 9.90 5.24 -40.10
N LEU A 13 9.66 5.73 -38.92
CA LEU A 13 9.68 5.00 -37.64
C LEU A 13 9.17 6.01 -36.59
N LEU A 14 7.86 6.24 -36.64
CA LEU A 14 7.16 6.60 -35.41
C LEU A 14 7.43 5.43 -34.45
N HIS A 15 8.47 5.56 -33.64
CA HIS A 15 8.51 4.86 -32.39
C HIS A 15 7.28 5.35 -31.62
N THR A 16 6.16 4.66 -31.82
CA THR A 16 5.14 4.61 -30.81
C THR A 16 5.85 4.09 -29.58
N ASN A 17 6.32 5.02 -28.73
CA ASN A 17 6.46 4.74 -27.33
C ASN A 17 5.06 4.33 -26.88
N THR A 18 4.71 3.07 -27.10
CA THR A 18 3.74 2.38 -26.28
C THR A 18 4.32 2.51 -24.89
N CYS A 19 3.88 3.56 -24.21
CA CYS A 19 3.94 3.65 -22.77
C CYS A 19 3.36 2.32 -22.32
N ASN A 20 4.24 1.38 -22.03
CA ASN A 20 3.89 0.10 -21.45
C ASN A 20 3.28 0.49 -20.12
N SER A 21 1.95 0.68 -20.10
CA SER A 21 1.18 0.76 -18.89
C SER A 21 1.32 -0.63 -18.28
N LYS A 22 2.46 -0.83 -17.59
CA LYS A 22 2.65 -1.92 -16.66
C LYS A 22 1.40 -1.84 -15.81
N THR A 23 0.43 -2.71 -16.07
CA THR A 23 -0.80 -2.80 -15.28
C THR A 23 -0.32 -2.91 -13.85
N MET A 24 -0.44 -1.80 -13.10
CA MET A 24 0.01 -1.75 -11.71
C MET A 24 -0.72 -2.87 -11.01
N ALA A 25 0.01 -3.77 -10.38
CA ALA A 25 -0.58 -4.88 -9.65
C ALA A 25 -1.58 -4.29 -8.66
N LYS A 26 -2.86 -4.65 -8.85
CA LYS A 26 -3.93 -4.21 -7.96
C LYS A 26 -3.80 -5.03 -6.67
N GLY A 27 -3.70 -4.34 -5.54
CA GLY A 27 -3.63 -4.97 -4.22
C GLY A 27 -5.00 -5.08 -3.53
N ASN A 28 -5.04 -5.82 -2.43
CA ASN A 28 -6.19 -5.95 -1.56
C ASN A 28 -6.18 -4.85 -0.50
N LEU A 29 -7.31 -4.15 -0.38
CA LEU A 29 -7.50 -3.02 0.53
C LEU A 29 -8.50 -3.38 1.64
N LEU A 30 -8.14 -3.10 2.88
CA LEU A 30 -9.04 -3.11 4.03
C LEU A 30 -9.28 -1.68 4.50
N ILE A 31 -10.55 -1.30 4.71
CA ILE A 31 -10.95 0.02 5.22
C ILE A 31 -11.66 -0.19 6.55
N VAL A 32 -11.20 0.53 7.58
CA VAL A 32 -11.77 0.43 8.93
C VAL A 32 -12.14 1.82 9.42
N ASP A 33 -13.42 2.07 9.59
CA ASP A 33 -14.01 3.34 10.05
C ASP A 33 -15.38 3.02 10.65
N ASP A 34 -15.75 3.55 11.80
CA ASP A 34 -17.05 3.30 12.44
C ASP A 34 -18.21 4.00 11.73
N ASN A 35 -17.92 4.98 10.88
CA ASN A 35 -18.89 5.69 10.07
C ASN A 35 -19.21 4.95 8.76
N LYS A 36 -20.37 4.30 8.72
CA LYS A 36 -20.84 3.54 7.55
C LYS A 36 -20.96 4.38 6.28
N SER A 37 -21.27 5.68 6.38
CA SER A 37 -21.35 6.55 5.20
C SER A 37 -19.96 6.79 4.60
N ILE A 38 -18.94 6.93 5.44
CA ILE A 38 -17.54 7.02 5.00
C ILE A 38 -17.11 5.71 4.35
N LEU A 39 -17.40 4.56 4.97
CA LEU A 39 -17.08 3.25 4.41
C LEU A 39 -17.69 3.07 3.02
N SER A 40 -18.98 3.37 2.85
CA SER A 40 -19.67 3.25 1.54
C SER A 40 -19.09 4.20 0.49
N ALA A 41 -18.77 5.44 0.85
CA ALA A 41 -18.17 6.40 -0.05
C ALA A 41 -16.77 5.97 -0.51
N LEU A 42 -15.94 5.50 0.42
CA LEU A 42 -14.60 4.99 0.11
C LEU A 42 -14.64 3.70 -0.71
N GLU A 43 -15.57 2.79 -0.42
CA GLU A 43 -15.74 1.56 -1.18
C GLU A 43 -16.08 1.85 -2.64
N ILE A 44 -17.05 2.74 -2.90
CA ILE A 44 -17.42 3.15 -4.26
C ILE A 44 -16.23 3.80 -4.97
N LEU A 45 -15.53 4.70 -4.30
CA LEU A 45 -14.39 5.44 -4.87
C LEU A 45 -13.22 4.52 -5.22
N LEU A 46 -12.92 3.53 -4.36
CA LEU A 46 -11.70 2.74 -4.42
C LEU A 46 -11.85 1.38 -5.12
N SER A 47 -13.07 0.84 -5.23
CA SER A 47 -13.31 -0.46 -5.89
C SER A 47 -12.78 -0.56 -7.33
N PRO A 48 -12.81 0.50 -8.18
CA PRO A 48 -12.24 0.42 -9.52
C PRO A 48 -10.71 0.30 -9.55
N GLU A 49 -10.04 0.77 -8.50
CA GLU A 49 -8.58 0.93 -8.45
C GLU A 49 -7.86 -0.23 -7.74
N PHE A 50 -8.55 -0.95 -6.86
CA PHE A 50 -8.00 -2.07 -6.10
C PHE A 50 -8.55 -3.41 -6.58
N GLN A 51 -7.87 -4.51 -6.28
CA GLN A 51 -8.31 -5.86 -6.61
C GLN A 51 -9.54 -6.26 -5.78
N THR A 52 -9.47 -6.00 -4.49
CA THR A 52 -10.58 -6.16 -3.55
C THR A 52 -10.58 -4.99 -2.58
N VAL A 53 -11.78 -4.55 -2.21
CA VAL A 53 -11.99 -3.57 -1.14
C VAL A 53 -12.90 -4.24 -0.12
N THR A 54 -12.43 -4.32 1.12
CA THR A 54 -13.20 -4.85 2.25
C THR A 54 -13.39 -3.73 3.27
N THR A 55 -14.58 -3.60 3.81
CA THR A 55 -14.92 -2.57 4.81
C THR A 55 -15.27 -3.19 6.15
N LEU A 56 -14.79 -2.61 7.24
CA LEU A 56 -15.12 -2.98 8.61
C LEU A 56 -15.58 -1.76 9.40
N SER A 57 -16.74 -1.85 10.03
CA SER A 57 -17.23 -0.81 10.93
C SER A 57 -16.85 -1.03 12.41
N ASP A 58 -16.34 -2.21 12.75
CA ASP A 58 -15.87 -2.58 14.08
C ASP A 58 -14.40 -2.98 14.03
N PRO A 59 -13.50 -2.19 14.62
CA PRO A 59 -12.07 -2.46 14.62
C PRO A 59 -11.69 -3.77 15.34
N ASN A 60 -12.53 -4.28 16.25
CA ASN A 60 -12.31 -5.57 16.92
C ASN A 60 -12.26 -6.73 15.93
N GLN A 61 -12.81 -6.58 14.74
CA GLN A 61 -12.79 -7.58 13.68
C GLN A 61 -11.47 -7.62 12.89
N ILE A 62 -10.60 -6.62 13.01
CA ILE A 62 -9.33 -6.53 12.28
C ILE A 62 -8.50 -7.82 12.42
N PRO A 63 -8.21 -8.35 13.62
CA PRO A 63 -7.35 -9.53 13.74
C PRO A 63 -7.95 -10.78 13.08
N SER A 64 -9.28 -10.92 13.10
CA SER A 64 -9.96 -12.04 12.46
C SER A 64 -9.94 -11.91 10.95
N GLU A 65 -10.09 -10.71 10.42
CA GLU A 65 -10.09 -10.43 8.99
C GLU A 65 -8.70 -10.59 8.37
N LEU A 66 -7.65 -10.11 9.04
CA LEU A 66 -6.27 -10.28 8.60
C LEU A 66 -5.81 -11.75 8.57
N ARG A 67 -6.45 -12.63 9.34
CA ARG A 67 -6.19 -14.09 9.27
C ARG A 67 -6.92 -14.79 8.14
N LYS A 68 -8.03 -14.24 7.66
CA LYS A 68 -8.85 -14.83 6.60
C LYS A 68 -8.31 -14.54 5.21
N ARG A 69 -7.66 -13.39 5.03
CA ARG A 69 -7.27 -12.88 3.73
C ARG A 69 -6.01 -12.03 3.83
N ASP A 70 -5.17 -12.10 2.79
CA ASP A 70 -4.00 -11.25 2.66
C ASP A 70 -4.39 -9.86 2.17
N TYR A 71 -3.93 -8.84 2.90
CA TYR A 71 -4.11 -7.43 2.58
C TYR A 71 -2.76 -6.77 2.32
N ASN A 72 -2.73 -5.89 1.33
CA ASN A 72 -1.56 -5.08 0.99
C ASN A 72 -1.58 -3.72 1.69
N LEU A 73 -2.79 -3.18 1.88
CA LEU A 73 -3.01 -1.85 2.39
C LEU A 73 -4.20 -1.84 3.36
N VAL A 74 -4.05 -1.14 4.47
CA VAL A 74 -5.13 -0.84 5.41
C VAL A 74 -5.31 0.67 5.49
N VAL A 75 -6.54 1.11 5.34
CA VAL A 75 -7.00 2.48 5.66
C VAL A 75 -7.68 2.40 7.02
N LEU A 76 -7.15 3.12 8.00
CA LEU A 76 -7.55 3.02 9.39
C LEU A 76 -7.93 4.39 9.94
N ASP A 77 -9.17 4.51 10.43
CA ASP A 77 -9.55 5.73 11.16
C ASP A 77 -8.76 5.88 12.47
N MET A 78 -8.46 7.10 12.81
CA MET A 78 -7.77 7.44 14.06
C MET A 78 -8.69 7.32 15.28
N ASN A 79 -9.99 7.56 15.12
CA ASN A 79 -10.96 7.64 16.20
C ASN A 79 -12.20 6.81 15.88
N PHE A 80 -12.51 5.81 16.70
CA PHE A 80 -13.64 4.91 16.53
C PHE A 80 -14.85 5.21 17.46
N ASN A 81 -14.74 6.16 18.37
CA ASN A 81 -15.83 6.54 19.26
C ASN A 81 -16.21 8.01 19.09
N ALA A 82 -17.38 8.26 18.55
CA ALA A 82 -17.96 9.60 18.46
C ALA A 82 -18.08 10.24 19.84
N GLY A 83 -17.12 11.08 20.22
CA GLY A 83 -17.17 11.86 21.47
C GLY A 83 -15.88 11.97 22.27
N ILE A 84 -14.91 11.07 22.07
CA ILE A 84 -13.61 11.15 22.76
C ILE A 84 -12.50 11.04 21.72
N ASN A 85 -12.12 12.16 21.12
CA ASN A 85 -11.06 12.22 20.10
C ASN A 85 -9.67 12.13 20.76
N THR A 86 -9.31 10.98 21.30
CA THR A 86 -7.97 10.78 21.88
C THR A 86 -6.94 10.29 20.85
N GLY A 87 -7.38 9.78 19.69
CA GLY A 87 -6.53 9.16 18.66
C GLY A 87 -5.76 7.92 19.12
N ASN A 88 -5.87 7.55 20.38
CA ASN A 88 -5.15 6.42 20.95
C ASN A 88 -5.66 5.07 20.41
N GLU A 89 -6.94 5.02 20.03
CA GLU A 89 -7.56 3.80 19.51
C GLU A 89 -6.97 3.42 18.15
N GLY A 90 -6.86 4.38 17.23
CA GLY A 90 -6.23 4.14 15.94
C GLY A 90 -4.77 3.70 16.07
N ILE A 91 -4.02 4.31 17.00
CA ILE A 91 -2.62 3.92 17.28
C ILE A 91 -2.56 2.51 17.89
N TYR A 92 -3.48 2.17 18.79
CA TYR A 92 -3.58 0.81 19.33
C TYR A 92 -3.80 -0.22 18.21
N TRP A 93 -4.77 0.02 17.33
CA TRP A 93 -5.07 -0.90 16.23
C TRP A 93 -3.94 -0.96 15.20
N LEU A 94 -3.27 0.15 14.94
CA LEU A 94 -2.05 0.18 14.13
C LEU A 94 -0.98 -0.79 14.70
N GLY A 95 -0.75 -0.75 16.00
CA GLY A 95 0.16 -1.68 16.69
C GLY A 95 -0.26 -3.14 16.49
N ARG A 96 -1.54 -3.46 16.66
CA ARG A 96 -2.08 -4.82 16.46
C ARG A 96 -1.95 -5.31 15.02
N ILE A 97 -2.15 -4.43 14.04
CA ILE A 97 -1.94 -4.76 12.61
C ILE A 97 -0.46 -5.09 12.37
N ARG A 98 0.45 -4.27 12.90
CA ARG A 98 1.90 -4.45 12.76
C ARG A 98 2.42 -5.72 13.40
N GLU A 99 1.88 -6.10 14.56
CA GLU A 99 2.20 -7.38 15.22
C GLU A 99 1.75 -8.58 14.37
N THR A 100 0.59 -8.47 13.71
CA THR A 100 0.05 -9.56 12.90
C THR A 100 0.75 -9.68 11.55
N ASN A 101 1.01 -8.56 10.88
CA ASN A 101 1.70 -8.50 9.59
C ASN A 101 2.52 -7.21 9.46
N PRO A 102 3.85 -7.28 9.68
CA PRO A 102 4.73 -6.11 9.60
C PRO A 102 4.85 -5.50 8.18
N GLU A 103 4.55 -6.27 7.15
CA GLU A 103 4.71 -5.84 5.76
C GLU A 103 3.54 -5.00 5.25
N ILE A 104 2.34 -5.12 5.83
CA ILE A 104 1.16 -4.36 5.41
C ILE A 104 1.43 -2.86 5.50
N SER A 105 1.10 -2.11 4.44
CA SER A 105 1.07 -0.64 4.51
C SER A 105 -0.19 -0.17 5.24
N VAL A 106 -0.05 0.78 6.16
CA VAL A 106 -1.19 1.36 6.91
C VAL A 106 -1.22 2.86 6.69
N VAL A 107 -2.33 3.35 6.12
CA VAL A 107 -2.62 4.77 5.96
C VAL A 107 -3.68 5.16 6.98
N MET A 108 -3.35 6.13 7.84
CA MET A 108 -4.27 6.62 8.85
C MET A 108 -5.18 7.72 8.28
N ILE A 109 -6.46 7.70 8.64
CA ILE A 109 -7.37 8.84 8.38
C ILE A 109 -7.61 9.56 9.69
N THR A 110 -7.48 10.88 9.72
CA THR A 110 -7.63 11.66 10.95
C THR A 110 -8.40 12.96 10.70
N ALA A 111 -9.09 13.46 11.73
CA ALA A 111 -9.70 14.77 11.69
C ALA A 111 -8.63 15.88 11.71
N TYR A 112 -8.99 17.04 11.17
CA TYR A 112 -8.13 18.21 11.10
C TYR A 112 -7.69 18.67 12.52
N GLY A 113 -6.37 18.89 12.68
CA GLY A 113 -5.86 19.62 13.85
C GLY A 113 -4.92 18.84 14.78
N ASP A 114 -4.69 17.54 14.60
CA ASP A 114 -3.88 16.76 15.53
C ASP A 114 -2.52 16.35 14.96
N VAL A 115 -1.63 17.34 14.86
CA VAL A 115 -0.25 17.14 14.39
C VAL A 115 0.53 16.18 15.29
N GLU A 116 0.32 16.26 16.60
CA GLU A 116 1.03 15.39 17.55
C GLU A 116 0.62 13.91 17.39
N LEU A 117 -0.67 13.65 17.23
CA LEU A 117 -1.17 12.29 16.97
C LEU A 117 -0.68 11.76 15.63
N THR A 118 -0.66 12.60 14.60
CA THR A 118 -0.10 12.22 13.30
C THR A 118 1.37 11.81 13.41
N VAL A 119 2.18 12.58 14.12
CA VAL A 119 3.59 12.25 14.36
C VAL A 119 3.74 10.96 15.18
N LYS A 120 2.88 10.76 16.20
CA LYS A 120 2.86 9.50 16.98
C LYS A 120 2.50 8.29 16.10
N ALA A 121 1.50 8.42 15.23
CA ALA A 121 1.10 7.35 14.32
C ALA A 121 2.23 6.98 13.34
N LEU A 122 2.90 7.95 12.74
CA LEU A 122 4.05 7.71 11.86
C LEU A 122 5.20 7.01 12.62
N LYS A 123 5.52 7.45 13.84
CA LYS A 123 6.52 6.79 14.69
C LYS A 123 6.11 5.38 15.10
N ALA A 124 4.82 5.12 15.25
CA ALA A 124 4.26 3.79 15.53
C ALA A 124 4.23 2.87 14.30
N GLY A 125 4.64 3.37 13.12
CA GLY A 125 4.78 2.60 11.90
C GLY A 125 3.65 2.78 10.89
N ALA A 126 2.80 3.80 11.00
CA ALA A 126 1.93 4.18 9.89
C ALA A 126 2.77 4.55 8.66
N THR A 127 2.30 4.15 7.48
CA THR A 127 3.00 4.44 6.23
C THR A 127 2.79 5.89 5.82
N ASP A 128 1.56 6.39 6.01
CA ASP A 128 1.17 7.77 5.69
C ASP A 128 -0.15 8.11 6.41
N PHE A 129 -0.64 9.34 6.21
CA PHE A 129 -1.92 9.79 6.76
C PHE A 129 -2.68 10.69 5.79
N VAL A 130 -4.01 10.76 5.97
CA VAL A 130 -4.92 11.62 5.21
C VAL A 130 -5.83 12.37 6.17
N LEU A 131 -6.02 13.66 5.96
CA LEU A 131 -6.88 14.50 6.79
C LEU A 131 -8.33 14.48 6.29
N LYS A 132 -9.29 14.41 7.21
CA LYS A 132 -10.73 14.64 6.94
C LYS A 132 -11.02 16.15 7.01
N PRO A 133 -11.75 16.76 6.05
CA PRO A 133 -12.18 16.19 4.78
C PRO A 133 -11.02 16.09 3.78
N TRP A 134 -10.99 15.03 2.98
CA TRP A 134 -9.93 14.80 1.99
C TRP A 134 -10.35 15.25 0.59
N ASP A 135 -9.35 15.52 -0.22
CA ASP A 135 -9.46 15.56 -1.67
C ASP A 135 -9.28 14.15 -2.26
N ASN A 136 -10.17 13.74 -3.16
CA ASN A 136 -10.17 12.39 -3.71
C ASN A 136 -8.89 12.08 -4.51
N ALA A 137 -8.34 13.05 -5.25
CA ALA A 137 -7.11 12.85 -6.01
C ALA A 137 -5.92 12.67 -5.07
N LYS A 138 -5.85 13.46 -4.00
CA LYS A 138 -4.82 13.34 -2.97
C LYS A 138 -4.91 12.01 -2.21
N LEU A 139 -6.11 11.63 -1.78
CA LEU A 139 -6.35 10.32 -1.15
C LEU A 139 -5.86 9.20 -2.06
N MET A 140 -6.28 9.21 -3.32
CA MET A 140 -5.89 8.18 -4.29
C MET A 140 -4.38 8.13 -4.50
N ALA A 141 -3.72 9.26 -4.63
CA ALA A 141 -2.26 9.33 -4.78
C ALA A 141 -1.54 8.73 -3.57
N THR A 142 -1.98 9.08 -2.35
CA THR A 142 -1.44 8.54 -1.10
C THR A 142 -1.60 7.02 -1.03
N LEU A 143 -2.80 6.50 -1.32
CA LEU A 143 -3.06 5.06 -1.27
C LEU A 143 -2.27 4.29 -2.33
N LYS A 144 -2.14 4.81 -3.55
CA LYS A 144 -1.32 4.21 -4.61
C LYS A 144 0.17 4.17 -4.22
N SER A 145 0.69 5.23 -3.62
CA SER A 145 2.07 5.27 -3.12
C SER A 145 2.31 4.25 -2.00
N ALA A 146 1.38 4.15 -1.05
CA ALA A 146 1.45 3.19 0.04
C ALA A 146 1.36 1.73 -0.46
N LEU A 147 0.49 1.46 -1.44
CA LEU A 147 0.40 0.14 -2.09
C LEU A 147 1.72 -0.21 -2.81
N GLN A 148 2.27 0.70 -3.59
CA GLN A 148 3.53 0.48 -4.30
C GLN A 148 4.68 0.17 -3.34
N LEU A 149 4.74 0.87 -2.21
CA LEU A 149 5.71 0.61 -1.17
C LEU A 149 5.57 -0.80 -0.59
N ASN A 150 4.34 -1.26 -0.32
CA ASN A 150 4.07 -2.61 0.16
C ASN A 150 4.53 -3.66 -0.86
N LEU A 151 4.12 -3.53 -2.12
CA LEU A 151 4.48 -4.48 -3.18
C LEU A 151 6.00 -4.57 -3.37
N SER A 152 6.70 -3.44 -3.32
CA SER A 152 8.17 -3.42 -3.40
C SER A 152 8.84 -4.12 -2.22
N LYS A 153 8.32 -3.95 -1.00
CA LYS A 153 8.82 -4.67 0.19
C LYS A 153 8.62 -6.19 0.06
N MET A 154 7.44 -6.62 -0.37
CA MET A 154 7.13 -8.04 -0.58
C MET A 154 8.05 -8.67 -1.62
N GLU A 155 8.33 -7.97 -2.73
CA GLU A 155 9.26 -8.43 -3.77
C GLU A 155 10.68 -8.63 -3.20
N VAL A 156 11.18 -7.65 -2.45
CA VAL A 156 12.50 -7.74 -1.80
C VAL A 156 12.55 -8.89 -0.79
N SER A 157 11.50 -9.10 0.00
CA SER A 157 11.43 -10.22 0.96
C SER A 157 11.47 -11.58 0.23
N GLN A 158 10.70 -11.73 -0.85
CA GLN A 158 10.71 -12.96 -1.65
C GLN A 158 12.07 -13.25 -2.31
N LEU A 159 12.75 -12.22 -2.81
CA LEU A 159 14.08 -12.37 -3.40
C LEU A 159 15.11 -12.82 -2.36
N LYS A 160 15.07 -12.26 -1.14
CA LYS A 160 15.95 -12.67 -0.03
C LYS A 160 15.72 -14.12 0.39
N GLU A 161 14.46 -14.57 0.42
CA GLU A 161 14.14 -15.97 0.75
C GLU A 161 14.65 -16.94 -0.32
N LYS A 162 14.48 -16.60 -1.60
CA LYS A 162 15.04 -17.40 -2.72
C LYS A 162 16.56 -17.47 -2.65
N GLU A 163 17.22 -16.36 -2.37
CA GLU A 163 18.69 -16.33 -2.24
C GLU A 163 19.17 -17.21 -1.08
N LYS A 164 18.49 -17.17 0.08
CA LYS A 164 18.80 -18.06 1.21
C LYS A 164 18.61 -19.53 0.85
N GLY A 165 17.54 -19.86 0.13
CA GLY A 165 17.27 -21.22 -0.35
C GLY A 165 18.42 -21.76 -1.21
N LEU A 166 18.82 -20.99 -2.22
CA LEU A 166 19.92 -21.34 -3.13
C LEU A 166 21.27 -21.52 -2.40
N LYS A 167 21.59 -20.61 -1.46
CA LYS A 167 22.82 -20.73 -0.66
C LYS A 167 22.83 -22.02 0.18
N ASN A 168 21.68 -22.41 0.73
CA ASN A 168 21.56 -23.65 1.53
C ASN A 168 21.71 -24.89 0.65
N GLU A 169 21.21 -24.89 -0.58
CA GLU A 169 21.40 -25.99 -1.53
C GLU A 169 22.86 -26.14 -1.92
N ILE A 170 23.54 -25.06 -2.30
CA ILE A 170 24.96 -25.07 -2.64
C ILE A 170 25.80 -25.60 -1.48
N ASN A 171 25.54 -25.17 -0.23
CA ASN A 171 26.26 -25.63 0.93
C ASN A 171 26.02 -27.13 1.23
N ARG A 172 24.83 -27.66 0.90
CA ARG A 172 24.56 -29.10 1.00
C ARG A 172 25.34 -29.90 -0.02
N GLU A 173 25.36 -29.48 -1.27
CA GLU A 173 26.11 -30.15 -2.34
C GLU A 173 27.62 -30.16 -2.05
N GLN A 174 28.18 -29.05 -1.57
CA GLN A 174 29.60 -29.00 -1.20
C GLN A 174 29.97 -29.97 -0.05
N LYS A 175 29.06 -30.18 0.90
CA LYS A 175 29.29 -31.19 1.95
C LYS A 175 29.31 -32.65 1.46
N PHE A 176 28.61 -32.95 0.37
CA PHE A 176 28.61 -34.29 -0.21
C PHE A 176 29.87 -34.58 -1.06
N ILE A 177 30.58 -33.56 -1.52
CA ILE A 177 31.77 -33.70 -2.39
C ILE A 177 33.06 -33.85 -1.57
N VAL A 178 33.06 -33.44 -0.30
CA VAL A 178 34.27 -33.40 0.58
C VAL A 178 34.26 -34.52 1.65
N GLY A 179 33.26 -35.41 1.63
CA GLY A 179 33.13 -36.52 2.59
C GLY A 179 33.65 -37.85 2.05
#